data_498e09abf7a23164e2c6b58036664f16
#
_entry.id   498e09abf7a23164e2c6b58036664f16
#
_cell.length_a   1.000
_cell.length_b   1.000
_cell.length_c   1.000
_cell.angle_alpha   90.00
_cell.angle_beta   90.00
_cell.angle_gamma   90.00
#
_symmetry.space_group_name_H-M   'P 1'
#
loop_
_entity.id
_entity.type
_entity.pdbx_description
1 polymer ?
#
loop_
_entity_poly.entity_id
_entity_poly.type
_entity_poly.pdbx_seq_one_letter_code
_entity_poly.pdbx_strand_id
1 'polypeptide(L)'
;APTQCNMVQDVFGNTRTFFSLPFTHEQLRVRAESLLETLPVPAAPPGEPWEAVRERLSYRRGQPYHAATEFSFASPYIPRHADFVAYAAESFTPGRPLMQAASHLMSRIHADFTYTANATDAGTPALESLRLRRGVCQDFAHVMIGCLRSLGLAARYVSGYLLTDPPPGQPRLVGADASHAWVSVWSPSADDRDGALDENAWFDPVS
;
A
#
# COMPACT_ATOMS: atom_id res chain seq x y z
N ALA A 1 6.92 0.43 -34.25
CA ALA A 1 6.22 1.32 -33.34
C ALA A 1 4.79 0.81 -33.16
N PRO A 2 4.13 0.98 -31.99
CA PRO A 2 2.75 0.61 -31.79
C PRO A 2 1.83 1.43 -32.71
N THR A 3 0.78 0.80 -33.21
CA THR A 3 -0.19 1.44 -34.14
C THR A 3 -1.24 2.28 -33.40
N GLN A 4 -1.49 1.97 -32.14
CA GLN A 4 -2.36 2.74 -31.26
C GLN A 4 -1.74 2.80 -29.87
N CYS A 5 -1.80 3.96 -29.24
CA CYS A 5 -1.35 4.18 -27.87
C CYS A 5 -2.38 5.08 -27.18
N ASN A 6 -3.06 4.54 -26.17
CA ASN A 6 -4.07 5.26 -25.40
C ASN A 6 -3.65 5.30 -23.93
N MET A 7 -3.73 6.48 -23.31
CA MET A 7 -3.51 6.66 -21.88
C MET A 7 -4.84 6.89 -21.17
N VAL A 8 -5.06 6.18 -20.07
CA VAL A 8 -6.23 6.33 -19.22
C VAL A 8 -5.82 6.32 -17.76
N GLN A 9 -6.56 6.99 -16.93
CA GLN A 9 -6.45 6.86 -15.48
C GLN A 9 -7.34 5.73 -15.00
N ASP A 10 -6.82 4.83 -14.17
CA ASP A 10 -7.65 3.82 -13.52
C ASP A 10 -8.33 4.38 -12.25
N VAL A 11 -9.20 3.56 -11.65
CA VAL A 11 -9.96 3.94 -10.46
C VAL A 11 -9.08 4.20 -9.21
N PHE A 12 -7.81 3.84 -9.26
CA PHE A 12 -6.84 4.06 -8.20
C PHE A 12 -5.95 5.29 -8.44
N GLY A 13 -6.20 6.05 -9.54
CA GLY A 13 -5.41 7.21 -9.93
C GLY A 13 -4.16 6.89 -10.75
N ASN A 14 -3.90 5.61 -11.08
CA ASN A 14 -2.72 5.24 -11.86
C ASN A 14 -2.93 5.55 -13.34
N THR A 15 -1.92 6.13 -13.99
CA THR A 15 -1.90 6.28 -15.43
C THR A 15 -1.52 4.96 -16.10
N ARG A 16 -2.42 4.42 -16.92
CA ARG A 16 -2.23 3.18 -17.68
C ARG A 16 -2.12 3.49 -19.16
N THR A 17 -1.09 2.95 -19.80
CA THR A 17 -0.88 3.08 -21.24
C THR A 17 -1.21 1.75 -21.92
N PHE A 18 -2.17 1.76 -22.82
CA PHE A 18 -2.53 0.62 -23.65
C PHE A 18 -1.95 0.82 -25.04
N PHE A 19 -1.30 -0.20 -25.57
CA PHE A 19 -0.81 -0.20 -26.94
C PHE A 19 -1.03 -1.57 -27.59
N SER A 20 -1.10 -1.59 -28.91
CA SER A 20 -1.19 -2.82 -29.69
C SER A 20 -0.07 -2.91 -30.71
N LEU A 21 0.41 -4.13 -30.90
CA LEU A 21 1.43 -4.49 -31.89
C LEU A 21 0.83 -5.58 -32.79
N PRO A 22 0.26 -5.21 -33.97
CA PRO A 22 -0.45 -6.16 -34.82
C PRO A 22 0.50 -7.05 -35.64
N PHE A 23 1.80 -6.89 -35.52
CA PHE A 23 2.80 -7.64 -36.26
C PHE A 23 3.45 -8.70 -35.42
N THR A 24 3.80 -9.82 -36.06
CA THR A 24 4.62 -10.86 -35.42
C THR A 24 5.98 -10.27 -35.01
N HIS A 25 6.43 -10.55 -33.83
CA HIS A 25 7.71 -10.10 -33.31
C HIS A 25 8.32 -11.20 -32.44
N GLU A 26 9.63 -11.31 -32.46
CA GLU A 26 10.39 -12.28 -31.65
C GLU A 26 10.77 -11.68 -30.30
N GLN A 27 10.84 -10.36 -30.19
CA GLN A 27 11.19 -9.65 -28.98
C GLN A 27 10.33 -8.42 -28.78
N LEU A 28 9.82 -8.23 -27.55
CA LEU A 28 9.19 -7.00 -27.10
C LEU A 28 10.07 -6.35 -26.03
N ARG A 29 10.47 -5.10 -26.28
CA ARG A 29 11.14 -4.27 -25.27
C ARG A 29 10.28 -3.04 -24.97
N VAL A 30 9.81 -2.94 -23.74
CA VAL A 30 9.09 -1.77 -23.24
C VAL A 30 10.03 -0.99 -22.31
N ARG A 31 10.15 0.31 -22.54
CA ARG A 31 10.92 1.22 -21.69
C ARG A 31 10.03 2.37 -21.27
N ALA A 32 9.86 2.52 -19.96
CA ALA A 32 9.21 3.66 -19.34
C ALA A 32 10.28 4.50 -18.63
N GLU A 33 10.26 5.80 -18.88
CA GLU A 33 11.16 6.75 -18.23
C GLU A 33 10.33 7.83 -17.54
N SER A 34 10.63 8.12 -16.28
CA SER A 34 9.96 9.14 -15.50
C SER A 34 10.98 9.95 -14.73
N LEU A 35 10.79 11.26 -14.69
CA LEU A 35 11.51 12.15 -13.79
C LEU A 35 10.59 12.46 -12.61
N LEU A 36 11.05 12.15 -11.40
CA LEU A 36 10.29 12.33 -10.17
C LEU A 36 11.04 13.31 -9.26
N GLU A 37 10.30 14.19 -8.63
CA GLU A 37 10.76 15.04 -7.55
C GLU A 37 10.08 14.59 -6.25
N THR A 38 10.87 14.30 -5.22
CA THR A 38 10.34 13.95 -3.90
C THR A 38 10.11 15.23 -3.10
N LEU A 39 8.89 15.41 -2.64
CA LEU A 39 8.54 16.53 -1.78
C LEU A 39 8.65 16.12 -0.29
N PRO A 40 8.90 17.08 0.62
CA PRO A 40 8.82 16.78 2.05
C PRO A 40 7.45 16.20 2.40
N VAL A 41 7.44 15.08 3.11
CA VAL A 41 6.19 14.47 3.59
C VAL A 41 5.68 15.30 4.76
N PRO A 42 4.44 15.82 4.73
CA PRO A 42 3.83 16.48 5.87
C PRO A 42 3.79 15.50 7.06
N ALA A 43 4.07 16.00 8.25
CA ALA A 43 3.84 15.20 9.46
C ALA A 43 2.37 14.78 9.50
N ALA A 44 2.13 13.49 9.74
CA ALA A 44 0.77 13.01 9.92
C ALA A 44 0.12 13.80 11.07
N PRO A 45 -1.10 14.34 10.90
CA PRO A 45 -1.79 15.04 11.97
C PRO A 45 -1.95 14.11 13.18
N PRO A 46 -2.09 14.66 14.41
CA PRO A 46 -2.49 13.85 15.56
C PRO A 46 -3.84 13.21 15.19
N GLY A 47 -3.81 11.93 14.82
CA GLY A 47 -4.93 11.24 14.21
C GLY A 47 -6.06 10.98 15.21
N GLU A 48 -7.26 10.79 14.70
CA GLU A 48 -8.40 10.29 15.48
C GLU A 48 -8.11 8.85 15.96
N PRO A 49 -8.81 8.40 17.03
CA PRO A 49 -8.83 7.00 17.41
C PRO A 49 -9.19 6.11 16.21
N TRP A 50 -8.49 5.01 16.06
CA TRP A 50 -8.67 4.11 14.91
C TRP A 50 -10.12 3.60 14.76
N GLU A 51 -10.84 3.46 15.88
CA GLU A 51 -12.25 3.05 15.87
C GLU A 51 -13.14 4.12 15.22
N ALA A 52 -12.86 5.39 15.48
CA ALA A 52 -13.61 6.50 14.87
C ALA A 52 -13.39 6.54 13.35
N VAL A 53 -12.15 6.33 12.89
CA VAL A 53 -11.84 6.24 11.47
C VAL A 53 -12.53 5.04 10.82
N ARG A 54 -12.51 3.87 11.46
CA ARG A 54 -13.25 2.69 11.00
C ARG A 54 -14.74 2.97 10.88
N GLU A 55 -15.33 3.69 11.84
CA GLU A 55 -16.76 4.01 11.82
C GLU A 55 -17.13 4.93 10.66
N ARG A 56 -16.25 5.83 10.23
CA ARG A 56 -16.47 6.67 9.03
C ARG A 56 -16.51 5.85 7.74
N LEU A 57 -15.79 4.73 7.67
CA LEU A 57 -15.77 3.83 6.52
C LEU A 57 -16.94 2.82 6.53
N SER A 58 -17.70 2.77 7.62
CA SER A 58 -18.83 1.86 7.74
C SER A 58 -20.00 2.33 6.89
N TYR A 59 -20.63 1.38 6.16
CA TYR A 59 -21.81 1.69 5.38
C TYR A 59 -22.96 2.17 6.28
N ARG A 60 -23.54 3.31 5.94
CA ARG A 60 -24.73 3.87 6.58
C ARG A 60 -25.76 4.26 5.52
N ARG A 61 -26.98 3.75 5.68
CA ARG A 61 -28.07 4.10 4.77
C ARG A 61 -28.28 5.62 4.74
N GLY A 62 -28.30 6.19 3.52
CA GLY A 62 -28.54 7.63 3.31
C GLY A 62 -27.28 8.51 3.48
N GLN A 63 -26.12 7.92 3.76
CA GLN A 63 -24.85 8.63 3.72
C GLN A 63 -24.16 8.45 2.36
N PRO A 64 -23.45 9.47 1.87
CA PRO A 64 -22.62 9.32 0.67
C PRO A 64 -21.59 8.20 0.87
N TYR A 65 -21.31 7.47 -0.20
CA TYR A 65 -20.23 6.50 -0.23
C TYR A 65 -18.88 7.22 -0.22
N HIS A 66 -17.99 6.84 0.70
CA HIS A 66 -16.66 7.39 0.76
C HIS A 66 -15.70 6.54 -0.10
N ALA A 67 -15.01 7.15 -1.06
CA ALA A 67 -14.17 6.43 -2.01
C ALA A 67 -13.04 5.62 -1.33
N ALA A 68 -12.51 6.07 -0.19
CA ALA A 68 -11.52 5.32 0.59
C ALA A 68 -12.04 3.96 1.07
N THR A 69 -13.37 3.76 1.17
CA THR A 69 -13.98 2.49 1.59
C THR A 69 -13.59 1.33 0.66
N GLU A 70 -13.34 1.59 -0.64
CA GLU A 70 -12.84 0.58 -1.58
C GLU A 70 -11.59 -0.11 -1.07
N PHE A 71 -10.71 0.62 -0.42
CA PHE A 71 -9.45 0.11 0.10
C PHE A 71 -9.57 -0.61 1.44
N SER A 72 -10.77 -0.75 1.98
CA SER A 72 -11.06 -1.56 3.17
C SER A 72 -11.49 -2.99 2.82
N PHE A 73 -11.80 -3.28 1.55
CA PHE A 73 -12.27 -4.61 1.11
C PHE A 73 -11.12 -5.59 0.94
N ALA A 74 -11.47 -6.88 1.04
CA ALA A 74 -10.57 -7.97 0.71
C ALA A 74 -10.24 -7.97 -0.78
N SER A 75 -9.07 -8.52 -1.13
CA SER A 75 -8.64 -8.72 -2.50
C SER A 75 -8.06 -10.15 -2.66
N PRO A 76 -7.82 -10.64 -3.89
CA PRO A 76 -7.37 -12.03 -4.10
C PRO A 76 -6.13 -12.43 -3.29
N TYR A 77 -5.16 -11.52 -3.15
CA TYR A 77 -3.92 -11.78 -2.38
C TYR A 77 -4.03 -11.41 -0.90
N ILE A 78 -5.03 -10.59 -0.52
CA ILE A 78 -5.17 -10.04 0.82
C ILE A 78 -6.59 -10.33 1.32
N PRO A 79 -6.86 -11.53 1.84
CA PRO A 79 -8.14 -11.87 2.45
C PRO A 79 -8.31 -11.18 3.81
N ARG A 80 -9.54 -11.06 4.29
CA ARG A 80 -9.80 -10.79 5.70
C ARG A 80 -9.68 -12.09 6.49
N HIS A 81 -8.96 -12.07 7.60
CA HIS A 81 -8.76 -13.26 8.41
C HIS A 81 -8.55 -12.92 9.89
N ALA A 82 -8.98 -13.82 10.77
CA ALA A 82 -8.83 -13.65 12.22
C ALA A 82 -7.36 -13.58 12.67
N ASP A 83 -6.45 -14.27 11.99
CA ASP A 83 -5.01 -14.22 12.30
C ASP A 83 -4.43 -12.80 12.12
N PHE A 84 -4.91 -12.04 11.11
CA PHE A 84 -4.50 -10.64 10.94
C PHE A 84 -5.02 -9.76 12.07
N VAL A 85 -6.27 -9.96 12.49
CA VAL A 85 -6.85 -9.24 13.64
C VAL A 85 -6.06 -9.54 14.92
N ALA A 86 -5.76 -10.82 15.17
CA ALA A 86 -5.00 -11.25 16.33
C ALA A 86 -3.58 -10.64 16.34
N TYR A 87 -2.92 -10.62 15.19
CA TYR A 87 -1.59 -10.01 15.08
C TYR A 87 -1.63 -8.50 15.27
N ALA A 88 -2.64 -7.82 14.75
CA ALA A 88 -2.79 -6.37 14.88
C ALA A 88 -3.21 -5.90 16.27
N ALA A 89 -3.86 -6.75 17.08
CA ALA A 89 -4.52 -6.37 18.34
C ALA A 89 -3.60 -5.63 19.32
N GLU A 90 -2.34 -6.00 19.40
CA GLU A 90 -1.36 -5.35 20.26
C GLU A 90 -1.03 -3.92 19.83
N SER A 91 -1.12 -3.66 18.52
CA SER A 91 -0.89 -2.32 17.95
C SER A 91 -2.14 -1.44 18.01
N PHE A 92 -3.32 -2.03 17.88
CA PHE A 92 -4.61 -1.35 17.81
C PHE A 92 -5.38 -1.47 19.15
N THR A 93 -4.77 -0.93 20.21
CA THR A 93 -5.43 -0.85 21.53
C THR A 93 -6.57 0.18 21.49
N PRO A 94 -7.60 0.03 22.35
CA PRO A 94 -8.73 0.96 22.40
C PRO A 94 -8.31 2.43 22.54
N GLY A 95 -8.87 3.29 21.69
CA GLY A 95 -8.65 4.74 21.72
C GLY A 95 -7.29 5.20 21.18
N ARG A 96 -6.44 4.30 20.70
CA ARG A 96 -5.14 4.69 20.14
C ARG A 96 -5.31 5.45 18.82
N PRO A 97 -4.60 6.58 18.61
CA PRO A 97 -4.60 7.28 17.33
C PRO A 97 -4.19 6.37 16.18
N LEU A 98 -4.91 6.44 15.03
CA LEU A 98 -4.72 5.53 13.90
C LEU A 98 -3.27 5.47 13.42
N MET A 99 -2.64 6.62 13.19
CA MET A 99 -1.28 6.65 12.65
C MET A 99 -0.23 6.13 13.64
N GLN A 100 -0.45 6.33 14.95
CA GLN A 100 0.40 5.72 15.97
C GLN A 100 0.25 4.19 16.00
N ALA A 101 -0.99 3.69 15.85
CA ALA A 101 -1.24 2.25 15.78
C ALA A 101 -0.63 1.63 14.52
N ALA A 102 -0.76 2.30 13.37
CA ALA A 102 -0.19 1.87 12.10
C ALA A 102 1.35 1.85 12.13
N SER A 103 1.99 2.91 12.65
CA SER A 103 3.45 2.97 12.81
C SER A 103 3.96 1.90 13.76
N HIS A 104 3.24 1.64 14.85
CA HIS A 104 3.60 0.57 15.78
C HIS A 104 3.48 -0.82 15.13
N LEU A 105 2.41 -1.06 14.33
CA LEU A 105 2.25 -2.30 13.57
C LEU A 105 3.40 -2.49 12.57
N MET A 106 3.77 -1.43 11.84
CA MET A 106 4.89 -1.45 10.91
C MET A 106 6.20 -1.81 11.60
N SER A 107 6.51 -1.16 12.73
CA SER A 107 7.72 -1.45 13.51
C SER A 107 7.74 -2.90 14.03
N ARG A 108 6.57 -3.46 14.41
CA ARG A 108 6.46 -4.87 14.79
C ARG A 108 6.71 -5.80 13.60
N ILE A 109 6.12 -5.51 12.43
CA ILE A 109 6.39 -6.31 11.23
C ILE A 109 7.89 -6.28 10.92
N HIS A 110 8.53 -5.13 11.00
CA HIS A 110 9.98 -5.03 10.78
C HIS A 110 10.80 -5.83 11.81
N ALA A 111 10.38 -5.88 13.06
CA ALA A 111 11.06 -6.64 14.12
C ALA A 111 10.79 -8.16 14.04
N ASP A 112 9.55 -8.55 13.72
CA ASP A 112 9.09 -9.93 13.78
C ASP A 112 9.40 -10.73 12.49
N PHE A 113 9.69 -10.03 11.38
CA PHE A 113 9.87 -10.67 10.07
C PHE A 113 11.30 -10.57 9.60
N THR A 114 11.77 -11.61 8.91
CA THR A 114 13.08 -11.63 8.30
C THR A 114 12.98 -11.35 6.80
N TYR A 115 13.69 -10.32 6.32
CA TYR A 115 13.80 -10.07 4.89
C TYR A 115 14.59 -11.18 4.23
N THR A 116 13.97 -11.92 3.34
CA THR A 116 14.57 -13.08 2.67
C THR A 116 14.15 -13.11 1.22
N ALA A 117 15.06 -12.80 0.32
CA ALA A 117 14.84 -12.94 -1.12
C ALA A 117 14.54 -14.41 -1.45
N ASN A 118 13.62 -14.65 -2.37
CA ASN A 118 13.20 -15.99 -2.83
C ASN A 118 12.54 -16.89 -1.75
N ALA A 119 12.15 -16.36 -0.59
CA ALA A 119 11.37 -17.12 0.38
C ALA A 119 9.90 -17.26 -0.02
N THR A 120 9.43 -16.36 -0.86
CA THR A 120 8.07 -16.21 -1.38
C THR A 120 8.14 -15.89 -2.86
N ASP A 121 7.03 -16.04 -3.57
CA ASP A 121 6.85 -15.57 -4.95
C ASP A 121 5.75 -14.49 -5.01
N ALA A 122 5.58 -13.88 -6.18
CA ALA A 122 4.59 -12.82 -6.37
C ALA A 122 3.14 -13.27 -6.14
N GLY A 123 2.86 -14.55 -6.13
CA GLY A 123 1.55 -15.16 -5.88
C GLY A 123 1.33 -15.59 -4.43
N THR A 124 2.34 -15.50 -3.56
CA THR A 124 2.22 -15.95 -2.17
C THR A 124 1.13 -15.17 -1.42
N PRO A 125 0.12 -15.85 -0.85
CA PRO A 125 -0.94 -15.17 -0.10
C PRO A 125 -0.41 -14.50 1.17
N ALA A 126 -0.93 -13.31 1.50
CA ALA A 126 -0.53 -12.55 2.68
C ALA A 126 -0.64 -13.34 4.00
N LEU A 127 -1.61 -14.24 4.10
CA LEU A 127 -1.78 -15.09 5.28
C LEU A 127 -0.63 -16.10 5.45
N GLU A 128 -0.09 -16.60 4.36
CA GLU A 128 1.07 -17.47 4.37
C GLU A 128 2.32 -16.71 4.81
N SER A 129 2.54 -15.51 4.24
CA SER A 129 3.64 -14.63 4.65
C SER A 129 3.57 -14.25 6.13
N LEU A 130 2.36 -14.00 6.67
CA LEU A 130 2.15 -13.80 8.11
C LEU A 130 2.61 -14.99 8.96
N ARG A 131 2.34 -16.22 8.50
CA ARG A 131 2.73 -17.44 9.23
C ARG A 131 4.22 -17.74 9.12
N LEU A 132 4.80 -17.51 7.96
CA LEU A 132 6.22 -17.75 7.69
C LEU A 132 7.13 -16.74 8.39
N ARG A 133 6.66 -15.53 8.69
CA ARG A 133 7.45 -14.42 9.26
C ARG A 133 8.71 -14.11 8.44
N ARG A 134 8.63 -14.27 7.13
CA ARG A 134 9.71 -13.96 6.20
C ARG A 134 9.17 -13.69 4.82
N GLY A 135 9.91 -12.92 4.04
CA GLY A 135 9.55 -12.54 2.68
C GLY A 135 10.28 -11.29 2.24
N VAL A 136 9.70 -10.58 1.29
CA VAL A 136 10.21 -9.33 0.74
C VAL A 136 9.25 -8.17 1.04
N CYS A 137 9.58 -6.96 0.57
CA CYS A 137 8.75 -5.76 0.81
C CYS A 137 7.28 -5.93 0.42
N GLN A 138 6.99 -6.64 -0.68
CA GLN A 138 5.62 -6.96 -1.09
C GLN A 138 4.88 -7.75 -0.02
N ASP A 139 5.49 -8.78 0.56
CA ASP A 139 4.88 -9.62 1.58
C ASP A 139 4.57 -8.83 2.84
N PHE A 140 5.49 -7.99 3.28
CA PHE A 140 5.33 -7.16 4.47
C PHE A 140 4.21 -6.12 4.27
N ALA A 141 4.16 -5.50 3.09
CA ALA A 141 3.06 -4.61 2.71
C ALA A 141 1.71 -5.35 2.69
N HIS A 142 1.65 -6.54 2.11
CA HIS A 142 0.43 -7.35 2.07
C HIS A 142 -0.04 -7.77 3.47
N VAL A 143 0.86 -8.17 4.35
CA VAL A 143 0.54 -8.50 5.75
C VAL A 143 -0.01 -7.28 6.48
N MET A 144 0.62 -6.12 6.34
CA MET A 144 0.15 -4.89 6.98
C MET A 144 -1.23 -4.48 6.47
N ILE A 145 -1.46 -4.52 5.15
CA ILE A 145 -2.77 -4.24 4.56
C ILE A 145 -3.81 -5.26 5.04
N GLY A 146 -3.45 -6.54 5.12
CA GLY A 146 -4.31 -7.60 5.66
C GLY A 146 -4.77 -7.32 7.09
N CYS A 147 -3.86 -6.85 7.95
CA CYS A 147 -4.17 -6.42 9.31
C CYS A 147 -5.15 -5.24 9.33
N LEU A 148 -4.83 -4.18 8.60
CA LEU A 148 -5.66 -2.95 8.55
C LEU A 148 -7.06 -3.23 8.00
N ARG A 149 -7.16 -3.93 6.86
CA ARG A 149 -8.45 -4.28 6.24
C ARG A 149 -9.27 -5.25 7.07
N SER A 150 -8.62 -6.16 7.80
CA SER A 150 -9.32 -7.07 8.74
C SER A 150 -9.92 -6.33 9.94
N LEU A 151 -9.35 -5.18 10.31
CA LEU A 151 -9.92 -4.25 11.30
C LEU A 151 -10.97 -3.30 10.71
N GLY A 152 -11.20 -3.32 9.39
CA GLY A 152 -12.14 -2.43 8.70
C GLY A 152 -11.57 -1.07 8.35
N LEU A 153 -10.24 -0.94 8.33
CA LEU A 153 -9.52 0.29 7.98
C LEU A 153 -9.12 0.28 6.50
N ALA A 154 -9.05 1.45 5.89
CA ALA A 154 -8.65 1.61 4.49
C ALA A 154 -7.12 1.68 4.36
N ALA A 155 -6.57 0.76 3.59
CA ALA A 155 -5.14 0.69 3.31
C ALA A 155 -4.91 0.28 1.85
N ARG A 156 -4.00 0.99 1.16
CA ARG A 156 -3.63 0.72 -0.23
C ARG A 156 -2.18 0.30 -0.35
N TYR A 157 -1.92 -0.56 -1.33
CA TYR A 157 -0.57 -0.94 -1.72
C TYR A 157 0.01 0.15 -2.64
N VAL A 158 1.21 0.57 -2.35
CA VAL A 158 1.96 1.50 -3.19
C VAL A 158 3.19 0.79 -3.73
N SER A 159 3.36 0.83 -5.04
CA SER A 159 4.56 0.35 -5.72
C SER A 159 5.33 1.53 -6.29
N GLY A 160 6.64 1.54 -6.10
CA GLY A 160 7.48 2.63 -6.56
C GLY A 160 8.95 2.27 -6.53
N TYR A 161 9.78 3.30 -6.49
CA TYR A 161 11.23 3.18 -6.52
C TYR A 161 11.83 3.97 -5.35
N LEU A 162 12.74 3.35 -4.62
CA LEU A 162 13.50 4.03 -3.59
C LEU A 162 14.78 4.62 -4.17
N LEU A 163 15.07 5.84 -3.75
CA LEU A 163 16.36 6.45 -3.98
C LEU A 163 17.33 5.92 -2.93
N THR A 164 18.18 4.95 -3.30
CA THR A 164 19.18 4.38 -2.39
C THR A 164 20.56 4.89 -2.75
N ASP A 165 21.36 5.20 -1.74
CA ASP A 165 22.78 5.45 -1.94
C ASP A 165 23.51 4.09 -2.06
N PRO A 166 24.22 3.85 -3.16
CA PRO A 166 24.94 2.60 -3.32
C PRO A 166 26.08 2.49 -2.29
N PRO A 167 26.39 1.29 -1.82
CA PRO A 167 27.61 1.07 -1.05
C PRO A 167 28.85 1.56 -1.82
N PRO A 168 29.91 2.01 -1.14
CA PRO A 168 31.14 2.47 -1.81
C PRO A 168 31.66 1.45 -2.83
N GLY A 169 31.84 1.89 -4.08
CA GLY A 169 32.34 1.07 -5.18
C GLY A 169 31.30 0.23 -5.91
N GLN A 170 30.01 0.34 -5.55
CA GLN A 170 28.93 -0.34 -6.27
C GLN A 170 28.10 0.64 -7.12
N PRO A 171 27.62 0.21 -8.29
CA PRO A 171 26.71 1.04 -9.09
C PRO A 171 25.37 1.20 -8.38
N ARG A 172 24.69 2.34 -8.65
CA ARG A 172 23.35 2.58 -8.16
C ARG A 172 22.37 1.58 -8.78
N LEU A 173 21.42 1.08 -7.97
CA LEU A 173 20.32 0.27 -8.47
C LEU A 173 19.42 1.10 -9.41
N VAL A 174 19.00 0.52 -10.52
CA VAL A 174 18.21 1.18 -11.56
C VAL A 174 17.09 0.25 -12.02
N GLY A 175 15.89 0.80 -12.23
CA GLY A 175 14.76 0.05 -12.74
C GLY A 175 14.22 -0.99 -11.75
N ALA A 176 14.05 -2.23 -12.20
CA ALA A 176 13.46 -3.30 -11.39
C ALA A 176 14.21 -3.57 -10.08
N ASP A 177 15.53 -3.39 -10.07
CA ASP A 177 16.38 -3.63 -8.89
C ASP A 177 16.16 -2.57 -7.79
N ALA A 178 15.61 -1.41 -8.14
CA ALA A 178 15.25 -0.33 -7.21
C ALA A 178 13.76 -0.33 -6.87
N SER A 179 12.97 -1.27 -7.41
CA SER A 179 11.54 -1.35 -7.15
C SER A 179 11.27 -1.72 -5.70
N HIS A 180 10.26 -1.08 -5.12
CA HIS A 180 9.89 -1.30 -3.72
C HIS A 180 8.38 -1.26 -3.55
N ALA A 181 7.91 -1.69 -2.39
CA ALA A 181 6.51 -1.68 -2.03
C ALA A 181 6.33 -1.19 -0.60
N TRP A 182 5.29 -0.40 -0.39
CA TRP A 182 4.89 0.07 0.94
C TRP A 182 3.39 0.21 1.06
N VAL A 183 2.93 0.71 2.20
CA VAL A 183 1.51 0.84 2.52
C VAL A 183 1.17 2.30 2.74
N SER A 184 0.06 2.73 2.18
CA SER A 184 -0.54 4.02 2.50
C SER A 184 -1.85 3.79 3.24
N VAL A 185 -2.05 4.51 4.34
CA VAL A 185 -3.20 4.37 5.25
C VAL A 185 -4.05 5.62 5.16
N TRP A 186 -5.35 5.46 4.98
CA TRP A 186 -6.27 6.59 4.98
C TRP A 186 -6.54 7.08 6.41
N SER A 187 -6.14 8.31 6.68
CA SER A 187 -6.32 8.98 7.96
C SER A 187 -6.96 10.36 7.72
N PRO A 188 -8.30 10.46 7.79
CA PRO A 188 -9.00 11.70 7.49
C PRO A 188 -8.65 12.81 8.48
N SER A 189 -8.68 14.05 7.99
CA SER A 189 -8.71 15.22 8.85
C SER A 189 -10.13 15.46 9.38
N ALA A 190 -10.26 16.29 10.41
CA ALA A 190 -11.57 16.67 10.96
C ALA A 190 -12.46 17.38 9.91
N ASP A 191 -11.85 17.97 8.89
CA ASP A 191 -12.53 18.74 7.84
C ASP A 191 -12.88 17.91 6.59
N ASP A 192 -12.45 16.65 6.53
CA ASP A 192 -12.73 15.75 5.40
C ASP A 192 -14.16 15.19 5.49
N ARG A 193 -15.13 16.01 5.03
CA ARG A 193 -16.58 15.71 5.12
C ARG A 193 -17.21 15.36 3.77
N ASP A 194 -16.51 15.56 2.66
CA ASP A 194 -17.15 15.59 1.34
C ASP A 194 -17.12 14.25 0.57
N GLY A 195 -16.61 13.18 1.15
CA GLY A 195 -16.61 11.84 0.52
C GLY A 195 -15.73 11.70 -0.73
N ALA A 196 -15.00 12.74 -1.12
CA ALA A 196 -14.00 12.69 -2.17
C ALA A 196 -12.73 11.95 -1.66
N LEU A 197 -12.02 11.29 -2.58
CA LEU A 197 -10.67 10.83 -2.29
C LEU A 197 -9.79 12.08 -2.11
N ASP A 198 -9.60 12.52 -0.88
CA ASP A 198 -8.55 13.48 -0.59
C ASP A 198 -7.21 12.74 -0.61
N GLU A 199 -6.40 13.02 -1.62
CA GLU A 199 -5.05 12.47 -1.73
C GLU A 199 -4.17 12.87 -0.53
N ASN A 200 -4.47 13.99 0.13
CA ASN A 200 -3.76 14.45 1.33
C ASN A 200 -4.14 13.67 2.60
N ALA A 201 -5.21 12.89 2.58
CA ALA A 201 -5.62 12.04 3.69
C ALA A 201 -4.93 10.65 3.68
N TRP A 202 -4.05 10.39 2.72
CA TRP A 202 -3.27 9.17 2.63
C TRP A 202 -1.87 9.38 3.17
N PHE A 203 -1.53 8.66 4.22
CA PHE A 203 -0.23 8.75 4.89
C PHE A 203 0.48 7.41 4.88
N ASP A 204 1.76 7.46 4.59
CA ASP A 204 2.63 6.31 4.71
C ASP A 204 3.12 6.25 6.17
N PRO A 205 2.89 5.14 6.88
CA PRO A 205 3.54 4.95 8.17
C PRO A 205 5.04 4.80 7.91
N VAL A 206 5.79 5.86 8.20
CA VAL A 206 7.23 5.92 7.93
C VAL A 206 7.98 5.25 9.07
N SER A 207 8.92 4.42 8.72
CA SER A 207 9.93 3.85 9.61
C SER A 207 11.00 4.88 9.97
#